data_20a0cf0d40ce6fee280e886a691eb055
#
_entry.id   20a0cf0d40ce6fee280e886a691eb055
#
_cell.length_a   1.000
_cell.length_b   1.000
_cell.length_c   1.000
_cell.angle_alpha   90.00
_cell.angle_beta   90.00
_cell.angle_gamma   90.00
#
_symmetry.space_group_name_H-M   'P 1'
#
loop_
_entity.id
_entity.type
_entity.pdbx_description
1 polymer ?
#
loop_
_entity_poly.entity_id
_entity_poly.type
_entity_poly.pdbx_seq_one_letter_code
_entity_poly.pdbx_strand_id
1 'polypeptide(L)'
;MLMNYSTLFKDNAKVAQVGIIGANGGFGYSFLAQVPRMQDSLSLRVICDLDMDVSRKLLESLKYDSSRFHPCRNQRDIEQALKTDDPIIILEDGTLLPFCKIDVLVEATGSPE
;
A
#
# COMPACT_ATOMS: atom_id res chain seq x y z
N MET A 1 0.19 -15.87 -6.05
CA MET A 1 -0.11 -15.55 -4.66
C MET A 1 -1.45 -16.16 -4.27
N LEU A 2 -1.47 -16.93 -3.23
CA LEU A 2 -2.62 -17.75 -2.93
C LEU A 2 -3.23 -17.50 -1.57
N MET A 3 -3.02 -16.33 -1.06
CA MET A 3 -3.56 -16.01 0.23
C MET A 3 -5.08 -16.05 0.21
N ASN A 4 -5.66 -16.69 1.19
CA ASN A 4 -7.10 -16.71 1.32
C ASN A 4 -7.52 -15.57 2.24
N TYR A 5 -7.68 -14.42 1.66
CA TYR A 5 -7.96 -13.24 2.43
C TYR A 5 -9.27 -13.33 3.20
N SER A 6 -10.28 -13.93 2.60
CA SER A 6 -11.57 -13.95 3.26
C SER A 6 -11.52 -14.79 4.54
N THR A 7 -10.76 -15.87 4.57
CA THR A 7 -10.59 -16.65 5.79
C THR A 7 -9.72 -15.91 6.79
N LEU A 8 -8.64 -15.29 6.31
CA LEU A 8 -7.68 -14.64 7.19
C LEU A 8 -8.29 -13.48 7.96
N PHE A 9 -9.09 -12.65 7.29
CA PHE A 9 -9.57 -11.42 7.89
C PHE A 9 -10.98 -11.51 8.45
N LYS A 10 -11.72 -12.49 8.03
CA LYS A 10 -13.12 -12.64 8.43
C LYS A 10 -13.27 -12.78 9.94
N ASP A 11 -12.39 -13.54 10.54
CA ASP A 11 -12.49 -13.81 11.97
C ASP A 11 -12.20 -12.59 12.81
N ASN A 12 -11.48 -11.64 12.28
CA ASN A 12 -11.10 -10.45 13.02
C ASN A 12 -12.11 -9.33 12.91
N ALA A 13 -13.00 -9.39 11.95
CA ALA A 13 -13.91 -8.28 11.67
C ALA A 13 -13.15 -6.95 11.60
N LYS A 14 -11.95 -6.97 11.04
CA LYS A 14 -11.05 -5.85 11.07
C LYS A 14 -10.47 -5.62 9.69
N VAL A 15 -10.35 -4.34 9.31
CA VAL A 15 -9.75 -3.98 8.03
C VAL A 15 -8.24 -4.15 8.14
N ALA A 16 -7.66 -4.93 7.24
CA ALA A 16 -6.22 -5.16 7.22
C ALA A 16 -5.51 -4.01 6.50
N GLN A 17 -4.41 -3.55 7.07
CA GLN A 17 -3.61 -2.51 6.48
C GLN A 17 -2.59 -3.15 5.55
N VAL A 18 -2.62 -2.79 4.28
CA VAL A 18 -1.84 -3.46 3.24
C VAL A 18 -0.74 -2.55 2.74
N GLY A 19 0.46 -3.14 2.58
CA GLY A 19 1.54 -2.50 1.86
C GLY A 19 1.83 -3.25 0.59
N ILE A 20 2.32 -2.55 -0.43
CA ILE A 20 2.71 -3.19 -1.68
C ILE A 20 4.08 -2.70 -2.12
N ILE A 21 4.94 -3.63 -2.54
CA ILE A 21 6.24 -3.32 -3.12
C ILE A 21 6.19 -3.63 -4.60
N GLY A 22 6.73 -2.72 -5.42
CA GLY A 22 6.81 -2.95 -6.85
C GLY A 22 5.49 -2.70 -7.55
N ALA A 23 4.79 -1.67 -7.12
CA ALA A 23 3.43 -1.40 -7.56
C ALA A 23 3.31 -0.98 -9.02
N ASN A 24 4.40 -0.55 -9.64
CA ASN A 24 4.34 0.03 -10.98
C ASN A 24 4.35 -0.99 -12.10
N GLY A 25 4.39 -2.28 -11.77
CA GLY A 25 4.23 -3.33 -12.77
C GLY A 25 2.77 -3.72 -12.95
N GLY A 26 2.54 -4.65 -13.87
CA GLY A 26 1.18 -5.06 -14.20
C GLY A 26 0.40 -5.64 -13.03
N PHE A 27 1.04 -6.51 -12.25
CA PHE A 27 0.36 -7.10 -11.12
C PHE A 27 0.03 -6.06 -10.06
N GLY A 28 0.99 -5.16 -9.79
CA GLY A 28 0.76 -4.10 -8.82
C GLY A 28 -0.40 -3.20 -9.20
N TYR A 29 -0.47 -2.83 -10.46
CA TYR A 29 -1.56 -2.03 -10.96
C TYR A 29 -2.90 -2.73 -10.74
N SER A 30 -2.97 -4.01 -11.12
CA SER A 30 -4.21 -4.78 -10.98
C SER A 30 -4.62 -4.90 -9.52
N PHE A 31 -3.67 -5.15 -8.64
CA PHE A 31 -3.97 -5.26 -7.22
C PHE A 31 -4.51 -3.95 -6.68
N LEU A 32 -3.84 -2.83 -6.99
CA LEU A 32 -4.26 -1.53 -6.49
C LEU A 32 -5.65 -1.15 -7.00
N ALA A 33 -5.98 -1.58 -8.22
CA ALA A 33 -7.31 -1.32 -8.76
C ALA A 33 -8.39 -2.09 -8.02
N GLN A 34 -8.04 -3.22 -7.41
CA GLN A 34 -8.99 -4.05 -6.68
C GLN A 34 -9.23 -3.60 -5.24
N VAL A 35 -8.23 -2.98 -4.63
CA VAL A 35 -8.31 -2.65 -3.19
C VAL A 35 -9.56 -1.83 -2.84
N PRO A 36 -9.93 -0.79 -3.62
CA PRO A 36 -11.13 -0.03 -3.25
C PRO A 36 -12.41 -0.86 -3.26
N ARG A 37 -12.42 -1.96 -3.99
CA ARG A 37 -13.58 -2.85 -4.02
C ARG A 37 -13.64 -3.76 -2.81
N MET A 38 -12.57 -3.80 -2.03
CA MET A 38 -12.47 -4.65 -0.85
C MET A 38 -12.32 -3.83 0.41
N GLN A 39 -12.87 -2.62 0.43
CA GLN A 39 -12.63 -1.68 1.51
C GLN A 39 -13.15 -2.17 2.87
N ASP A 40 -14.03 -3.16 2.88
CA ASP A 40 -14.46 -3.76 4.13
C ASP A 40 -13.42 -4.70 4.70
N SER A 41 -12.44 -5.10 3.92
CA SER A 41 -11.42 -6.06 4.31
C SER A 41 -10.01 -5.50 4.25
N LEU A 42 -9.74 -4.62 3.30
CA LEU A 42 -8.39 -4.13 3.04
C LEU A 42 -8.38 -2.61 2.94
N SER A 43 -7.31 -2.02 3.43
CA SER A 43 -7.04 -0.59 3.23
C SER A 43 -5.59 -0.44 2.83
N LEU A 44 -5.33 0.32 1.77
CA LEU A 44 -3.95 0.57 1.35
C LEU A 44 -3.29 1.53 2.33
N ARG A 45 -2.17 1.12 2.90
CA ARG A 45 -1.43 1.94 3.84
C ARG A 45 -0.12 2.44 3.27
N VAL A 46 0.57 1.63 2.45
CA VAL A 46 1.86 2.04 1.91
C VAL A 46 2.09 1.45 0.53
N ILE A 47 2.71 2.24 -0.31
CA ILE A 47 3.15 1.82 -1.63
C ILE A 47 4.64 2.15 -1.73
N CYS A 48 5.45 1.17 -2.12
CA CYS A 48 6.89 1.32 -2.21
C CYS A 48 7.36 0.90 -3.59
N ASP A 49 8.04 1.81 -4.27
CA ASP A 49 8.64 1.50 -5.56
C ASP A 49 9.80 2.47 -5.77
N LEU A 50 10.45 2.36 -6.91
CA LEU A 50 11.68 3.09 -7.19
C LEU A 50 11.49 4.60 -7.35
N ASP A 51 10.28 5.05 -7.66
CA ASP A 51 10.03 6.46 -7.95
C ASP A 51 8.71 6.89 -7.31
N MET A 52 8.80 7.78 -6.34
CA MET A 52 7.61 8.24 -5.63
C MET A 52 6.63 9.00 -6.52
N ASP A 53 7.14 9.74 -7.51
CA ASP A 53 6.27 10.45 -8.44
C ASP A 53 5.45 9.50 -9.28
N VAL A 54 6.07 8.43 -9.76
CA VAL A 54 5.37 7.43 -10.55
C VAL A 54 4.31 6.75 -9.70
N SER A 55 4.65 6.42 -8.46
CA SER A 55 3.68 5.81 -7.54
C SER A 55 2.50 6.73 -7.29
N ARG A 56 2.77 8.01 -7.06
CA ARG A 56 1.71 8.98 -6.82
C ARG A 56 0.78 9.10 -8.03
N LYS A 57 1.36 9.19 -9.22
CA LYS A 57 0.57 9.29 -10.45
C LYS A 57 -0.28 8.04 -10.68
N LEU A 58 0.28 6.88 -10.34
CA LEU A 58 -0.46 5.64 -10.44
C LEU A 58 -1.69 5.66 -9.54
N LEU A 59 -1.51 6.06 -8.30
CA LEU A 59 -2.63 6.14 -7.36
C LEU A 59 -3.67 7.15 -7.83
N GLU A 60 -3.22 8.28 -8.38
CA GLU A 60 -4.16 9.28 -8.90
C GLU A 60 -4.96 8.73 -10.07
N SER A 61 -4.30 7.99 -10.95
CA SER A 61 -4.98 7.41 -12.11
C SER A 61 -6.04 6.40 -11.70
N LEU A 62 -5.85 5.77 -10.56
CA LEU A 62 -6.80 4.80 -10.01
C LEU A 62 -7.83 5.44 -9.08
N LYS A 63 -7.85 6.78 -9.03
CA LYS A 63 -8.86 7.55 -8.30
C LYS A 63 -8.74 7.46 -6.78
N TYR A 64 -7.56 7.15 -6.27
CA TYR A 64 -7.32 7.27 -4.84
C TYR A 64 -7.33 8.75 -4.44
N ASP A 65 -7.78 9.02 -3.24
CA ASP A 65 -7.88 10.39 -2.72
C ASP A 65 -6.49 10.93 -2.41
N SER A 66 -6.07 11.95 -3.16
CA SER A 66 -4.72 12.50 -3.02
C SER A 66 -4.48 13.15 -1.67
N SER A 67 -5.53 13.52 -0.94
CA SER A 67 -5.35 14.09 0.39
C SER A 67 -4.77 13.07 1.37
N ARG A 68 -4.84 11.79 1.04
CA ARG A 68 -4.28 10.72 1.86
C ARG A 68 -2.79 10.49 1.62
N PHE A 69 -2.22 11.06 0.57
CA PHE A 69 -0.85 10.72 0.12
C PHE A 69 0.19 11.41 0.98
N HIS A 70 1.17 10.62 1.45
CA HIS A 70 2.28 11.12 2.28
C HIS A 70 3.59 10.55 1.79
N PRO A 71 4.30 11.27 0.91
CA PRO A 71 5.65 10.85 0.52
C PRO A 71 6.56 10.91 1.75
N CYS A 72 7.23 9.81 2.04
CA CYS A 72 8.05 9.71 3.24
C CYS A 72 9.46 9.26 2.87
N ARG A 73 10.46 9.89 3.45
CA ARG A 73 11.86 9.59 3.17
C ARG A 73 12.60 9.07 4.38
N ASN A 74 11.98 9.12 5.56
CA ASN A 74 12.60 8.66 6.79
C ASN A 74 11.52 8.27 7.79
N GLN A 75 11.97 7.73 8.92
CA GLN A 75 11.05 7.26 9.96
C GLN A 75 10.17 8.38 10.50
N ARG A 76 10.74 9.58 10.67
CA ARG A 76 9.96 10.69 11.20
C ARG A 76 8.80 11.05 10.30
N ASP A 77 9.03 11.06 8.98
CA ASP A 77 7.97 11.33 8.03
C ASP A 77 6.83 10.33 8.19
N ILE A 78 7.19 9.06 8.37
CA ILE A 78 6.19 8.00 8.53
C ILE A 78 5.41 8.21 9.81
N GLU A 79 6.09 8.55 10.90
CA GLU A 79 5.40 8.78 12.17
C GLU A 79 4.40 9.92 12.06
N GLN A 80 4.76 10.98 11.35
CA GLN A 80 3.85 12.09 11.13
C GLN A 80 2.66 11.68 10.28
N ALA A 81 2.92 10.92 9.22
CA ALA A 81 1.85 10.45 8.33
C ALA A 81 0.85 9.59 9.10
N LEU A 82 1.34 8.72 9.98
CA LEU A 82 0.47 7.81 10.71
C LEU A 82 -0.45 8.50 11.71
N LYS A 83 -0.18 9.78 11.99
CA LYS A 83 -1.06 10.57 12.86
C LYS A 83 -2.23 11.18 12.10
N THR A 84 -2.21 11.11 10.78
CA THR A 84 -3.29 11.66 9.98
C THR A 84 -4.37 10.62 9.76
N ASP A 85 -5.49 11.04 9.19
CA ASP A 85 -6.60 10.15 8.95
C ASP A 85 -6.37 9.31 7.69
N ASP A 86 -6.33 8.00 7.88
CA ASP A 86 -6.28 7.02 6.80
C ASP A 86 -5.19 7.32 5.75
N PRO A 87 -3.92 7.46 6.18
CA PRO A 87 -2.86 7.87 5.26
C PRO A 87 -2.47 6.76 4.29
N ILE A 88 -1.97 7.18 3.13
CA ILE A 88 -1.25 6.28 2.21
C ILE A 88 0.18 6.79 2.14
N ILE A 89 1.11 5.99 2.65
CA ILE A 89 2.52 6.35 2.69
C ILE A 89 3.15 5.94 1.37
N ILE A 90 3.92 6.86 0.77
CA ILE A 90 4.62 6.59 -0.48
C ILE A 90 6.11 6.55 -0.19
N LEU A 91 6.75 5.41 -0.47
CA LEU A 91 8.15 5.18 -0.16
C LEU A 91 8.94 4.83 -1.40
N GLU A 92 10.23 5.19 -1.39
CA GLU A 92 11.22 4.63 -2.32
C GLU A 92 12.14 3.65 -1.60
N ASP A 93 12.27 3.76 -0.29
CA ASP A 93 13.20 2.97 0.49
C ASP A 93 12.44 1.87 1.25
N GLY A 94 12.58 0.64 0.76
CA GLY A 94 11.88 -0.49 1.37
C GLY A 94 12.31 -0.80 2.78
N THR A 95 13.48 -0.33 3.22
CA THR A 95 13.91 -0.58 4.60
C THR A 95 13.04 0.15 5.61
N LEU A 96 12.23 1.10 5.15
CA LEU A 96 11.33 1.84 6.03
C LEU A 96 9.98 1.16 6.23
N LEU A 97 9.71 0.10 5.48
CA LEU A 97 8.42 -0.60 5.59
C LEU A 97 8.05 -1.05 6.99
N PRO A 98 9.00 -1.53 7.82
CA PRO A 98 8.62 -1.97 9.17
C PRO A 98 7.99 -0.88 10.03
N PHE A 99 8.23 0.39 9.71
CA PHE A 99 7.65 1.49 10.50
C PHE A 99 6.23 1.85 10.09
N CYS A 100 5.72 1.25 9.02
CA CYS A 100 4.44 1.68 8.44
C CYS A 100 3.21 1.00 9.03
N LYS A 101 3.40 0.06 9.95
CA LYS A 101 2.31 -0.60 10.69
C LYS A 101 1.31 -1.26 9.75
N ILE A 102 1.82 -2.11 8.88
CA ILE A 102 0.98 -2.87 7.96
C ILE A 102 0.76 -4.28 8.49
N ASP A 103 -0.36 -4.87 8.09
CA ASP A 103 -0.71 -6.24 8.46
C ASP A 103 -0.29 -7.25 7.40
N VAL A 104 -0.31 -6.82 6.14
CA VAL A 104 -0.01 -7.68 5.00
C VAL A 104 0.86 -6.91 4.03
N LEU A 105 1.94 -7.54 3.58
CA LEU A 105 2.78 -6.97 2.56
C LEU A 105 2.66 -7.80 1.28
N VAL A 106 2.28 -7.14 0.20
CA VAL A 106 2.17 -7.76 -1.11
C VAL A 106 3.42 -7.42 -1.91
N GLU A 107 4.09 -8.44 -2.37
CA GLU A 107 5.24 -8.23 -3.22
C GLU A 107 4.88 -8.42 -4.67
N ALA A 108 4.95 -7.33 -5.42
CA ALA A 108 4.55 -7.31 -6.82
C ALA A 108 5.73 -7.05 -7.74
N THR A 109 6.93 -7.09 -7.20
CA THR A 109 8.13 -6.87 -8.02
C THR A 109 8.33 -7.97 -9.02
N GLY A 110 7.78 -9.13 -8.76
CA GLY A 110 7.91 -10.35 -9.46
C GLY A 110 8.52 -10.25 -10.81
N SER A 111 9.79 -10.35 -10.89
CA SER A 111 10.43 -10.36 -12.16
C SER A 111 10.27 -11.71 -12.78
N PRO A 112 9.80 -11.77 -13.92
CA PRO A 112 9.61 -13.04 -14.54
C PRO A 112 10.89 -13.64 -15.00
N GLU A 113 11.89 -13.19 -14.92
CA GLU A 113 12.99 -13.80 -15.40
C GLU A 113 13.81 -14.22 -14.97
#